data_ee98e947521a270385641eb87edb46d1
#
_entry.id   ee98e947521a270385641eb87edb46d1
#
_cell.length_a   1.000
_cell.length_b   1.000
_cell.length_c   1.000
_cell.angle_alpha   90.00
_cell.angle_beta   90.00
_cell.angle_gamma   90.00
#
_symmetry.space_group_name_H-M   'P 1'
#
loop_
_entity.id
_entity.type
_entity.pdbx_description
1 polymer ?
#
loop_
_entity_poly.entity_id
_entity_poly.type
_entity_poly.pdbx_seq_one_letter_code
_entity_poly.pdbx_strand_id
1 'polypeptide(L)'
;MPRTDQPRSINQRANVLPVYPVTPKISAFGIHSTDDILYRNMLNGLGRRLQATTRQTASLHAVANSSSTTADLDALGSRIVAAAYLEGDFVLRSGRRSRYYLDKYRFTTEPGLLRDIARALSPRIPRETQRVAGPELGAVPLATALSLATDLPSVLVRAEAKGYGTSRRFEGILEKDDNVVLVEDVLTTGGQAVESAQALRDAGANILLVIGIVDREEGAKEAMERAGFRFDALFTSTSLGLVT
;
A
#
# COMPACT_ATOMS: atom_id res chain seq x y z
N MET A 1 -9.26 -34.51 -57.32
CA MET A 1 -10.37 -33.99 -56.48
C MET A 1 -9.91 -34.04 -55.04
N PRO A 2 -9.63 -32.92 -54.39
CA PRO A 2 -9.30 -32.88 -52.98
C PRO A 2 -10.59 -32.68 -52.13
N ARG A 3 -10.65 -33.40 -51.03
CA ARG A 3 -11.74 -33.32 -50.03
C ARG A 3 -11.63 -32.03 -49.21
N THR A 4 -12.73 -31.31 -49.11
CA THR A 4 -12.89 -30.14 -48.25
C THR A 4 -13.22 -30.59 -46.85
N ASP A 5 -12.33 -30.36 -45.88
CA ASP A 5 -12.61 -30.48 -44.44
C ASP A 5 -13.27 -29.19 -43.94
N GLN A 6 -14.50 -29.33 -43.44
CA GLN A 6 -15.18 -28.27 -42.70
C GLN A 6 -14.77 -28.29 -41.21
N PRO A 7 -14.54 -27.14 -40.56
CA PRO A 7 -14.24 -27.10 -39.13
C PRO A 7 -15.51 -27.32 -38.33
N ARG A 8 -15.40 -28.21 -37.32
CA ARG A 8 -16.46 -28.47 -36.31
C ARG A 8 -16.62 -27.25 -35.39
N SER A 9 -17.84 -26.76 -35.31
CA SER A 9 -18.26 -25.73 -34.35
C SER A 9 -18.17 -26.27 -32.91
N ILE A 10 -17.31 -25.65 -32.09
CA ILE A 10 -17.25 -25.89 -30.63
C ILE A 10 -18.35 -25.04 -29.98
N ASN A 11 -19.36 -25.72 -29.49
CA ASN A 11 -20.46 -25.14 -28.75
C ASN A 11 -20.00 -24.88 -27.30
N GLN A 12 -19.50 -23.66 -27.00
CA GLN A 12 -19.18 -23.22 -25.65
C GLN A 12 -20.49 -22.87 -24.91
N ARG A 13 -21.03 -23.83 -24.16
CA ARG A 13 -22.01 -23.52 -23.13
C ARG A 13 -21.28 -22.87 -21.96
N ALA A 14 -21.48 -21.56 -21.78
CA ALA A 14 -21.06 -20.84 -20.59
C ALA A 14 -21.82 -21.43 -19.38
N ASN A 15 -21.07 -22.05 -18.46
CA ASN A 15 -21.56 -22.41 -17.14
C ASN A 15 -21.72 -21.12 -16.31
N VAL A 16 -22.91 -20.53 -16.36
CA VAL A 16 -23.31 -19.47 -15.44
C VAL A 16 -23.73 -20.14 -14.14
N LEU A 17 -22.93 -20.02 -13.09
CA LEU A 17 -23.32 -20.42 -11.75
C LEU A 17 -24.46 -19.52 -11.27
N PRO A 18 -25.54 -20.08 -10.68
CA PRO A 18 -26.64 -19.27 -10.18
C PRO A 18 -26.20 -18.41 -8.98
N VAL A 19 -26.41 -17.11 -9.10
CA VAL A 19 -26.32 -16.18 -7.97
C VAL A 19 -27.56 -16.38 -7.11
N TYR A 20 -27.42 -16.95 -5.93
CA TYR A 20 -28.49 -17.03 -4.96
C TYR A 20 -28.64 -15.71 -4.21
N PRO A 21 -29.78 -15.03 -4.23
CA PRO A 21 -30.01 -13.89 -3.37
C PRO A 21 -30.18 -14.36 -1.93
N VAL A 22 -29.25 -14.03 -1.05
CA VAL A 22 -29.38 -14.25 0.40
C VAL A 22 -30.27 -13.15 0.96
N THR A 23 -31.56 -13.32 0.94
CA THR A 23 -32.49 -12.57 1.80
C THR A 23 -32.90 -13.46 2.95
N PRO A 24 -32.56 -13.15 4.22
CA PRO A 24 -33.14 -13.90 5.34
C PRO A 24 -34.62 -13.52 5.47
N LYS A 25 -35.51 -14.45 5.15
CA LYS A 25 -36.90 -14.37 5.58
C LYS A 25 -36.95 -14.62 7.09
N ILE A 26 -37.07 -13.57 7.87
CA ILE A 26 -37.47 -13.68 9.29
C ILE A 26 -38.95 -13.94 9.28
N SER A 27 -39.35 -15.21 9.39
CA SER A 27 -40.74 -15.60 9.69
C SER A 27 -41.01 -15.26 11.16
N ALA A 28 -42.06 -14.46 11.38
CA ALA A 28 -42.52 -14.09 12.71
C ALA A 28 -42.95 -15.35 13.49
N PHE A 29 -42.12 -15.79 14.42
CA PHE A 29 -42.52 -16.70 15.49
C PHE A 29 -43.08 -15.86 16.63
N GLY A 30 -44.32 -16.15 17.06
CA GLY A 30 -44.94 -15.52 18.22
C GLY A 30 -44.16 -15.86 19.49
N ILE A 31 -43.51 -14.85 20.06
CA ILE A 31 -42.68 -14.95 21.27
C ILE A 31 -43.53 -14.49 22.45
N HIS A 32 -43.70 -15.35 23.45
CA HIS A 32 -44.39 -15.03 24.70
C HIS A 32 -43.51 -14.13 25.62
N SER A 33 -44.15 -13.32 26.46
CA SER A 33 -43.65 -12.15 27.21
C SER A 33 -42.42 -12.31 28.15
N THR A 34 -41.93 -13.53 28.34
CA THR A 34 -40.72 -13.81 29.15
C THR A 34 -39.43 -13.71 28.36
N ASP A 35 -39.49 -13.90 27.05
CA ASP A 35 -38.30 -13.86 26.16
C ASP A 35 -37.88 -12.43 25.82
N ASP A 36 -38.79 -11.49 25.91
CA ASP A 36 -38.50 -10.04 25.64
C ASP A 36 -37.57 -9.42 26.67
N ILE A 37 -37.64 -9.86 27.93
CA ILE A 37 -36.76 -9.38 29.00
C ILE A 37 -35.34 -9.94 28.83
N LEU A 38 -35.21 -11.20 28.46
CA LEU A 38 -33.89 -11.83 28.19
C LEU A 38 -33.26 -11.24 26.94
N TYR A 39 -34.03 -10.99 25.88
CA TYR A 39 -33.53 -10.35 24.65
C TYR A 39 -33.08 -8.90 24.89
N ARG A 40 -33.86 -8.10 25.65
CA ARG A 40 -33.47 -6.73 26.03
C ARG A 40 -32.24 -6.71 26.93
N ASN A 41 -32.08 -7.64 27.86
CA ASN A 41 -30.91 -7.74 28.71
C ASN A 41 -29.66 -8.18 27.91
N MET A 42 -29.83 -9.05 26.92
CA MET A 42 -28.75 -9.45 25.99
C MET A 42 -28.31 -8.29 25.11
N LEU A 43 -29.24 -7.50 24.55
CA LEU A 43 -28.93 -6.32 23.73
C LEU A 43 -28.27 -5.22 24.56
N ASN A 44 -28.71 -4.99 25.79
CA ASN A 44 -28.08 -4.02 26.72
C ASN A 44 -26.68 -4.47 27.17
N GLY A 45 -26.46 -5.77 27.31
CA GLY A 45 -25.13 -6.36 27.57
C GLY A 45 -24.20 -6.24 26.40
N LEU A 46 -24.67 -6.48 25.16
CA LEU A 46 -23.93 -6.25 23.92
C LEU A 46 -23.60 -4.78 23.71
N GLY A 47 -24.55 -3.88 23.92
CA GLY A 47 -24.32 -2.43 23.81
C GLY A 47 -23.24 -1.91 24.76
N ARG A 48 -23.21 -2.37 26.01
CA ARG A 48 -22.15 -2.03 26.98
C ARG A 48 -20.79 -2.63 26.60
N ARG A 49 -20.74 -3.85 26.08
CA ARG A 49 -19.50 -4.48 25.56
C ARG A 49 -18.97 -3.74 24.34
N LEU A 50 -19.85 -3.36 23.40
CA LEU A 50 -19.46 -2.58 22.22
C LEU A 50 -18.92 -1.19 22.61
N GLN A 51 -19.54 -0.48 23.57
CA GLN A 51 -19.03 0.81 24.05
C GLN A 51 -17.70 0.67 24.81
N ALA A 52 -17.49 -0.40 25.57
CA ALA A 52 -16.20 -0.67 26.21
C ALA A 52 -15.10 -0.98 25.17
N THR A 53 -15.43 -1.77 24.15
CA THR A 53 -14.50 -2.09 23.04
C THR A 53 -14.16 -0.83 22.24
N THR A 54 -15.14 0.05 21.96
CA THR A 54 -14.91 1.32 21.25
C THR A 54 -14.01 2.27 22.07
N ARG A 55 -14.15 2.31 23.41
CA ARG A 55 -13.24 3.10 24.25
C ARG A 55 -11.83 2.51 24.31
N GLN A 56 -11.70 1.20 24.27
CA GLN A 56 -10.41 0.51 24.28
C GLN A 56 -9.69 0.64 22.94
N THR A 57 -10.42 0.60 21.81
CA THR A 57 -9.85 0.89 20.48
C THR A 57 -9.47 2.36 20.33
N ALA A 58 -10.26 3.30 20.84
CA ALA A 58 -9.91 4.73 20.87
C ALA A 58 -8.64 4.99 21.70
N SER A 59 -8.45 4.27 22.83
CA SER A 59 -7.22 4.37 23.62
C SER A 59 -6.00 3.76 22.91
N LEU A 60 -6.18 2.67 22.16
CA LEU A 60 -5.12 2.08 21.35
C LEU A 60 -4.74 2.96 20.14
N HIS A 61 -5.70 3.67 19.55
CA HIS A 61 -5.43 4.65 18.48
C HIS A 61 -4.75 5.93 19.01
N ALA A 62 -5.02 6.33 20.26
CA ALA A 62 -4.37 7.48 20.87
C ALA A 62 -2.87 7.23 21.19
N VAL A 63 -2.48 5.99 21.45
CA VAL A 63 -1.07 5.59 21.65
C VAL A 63 -0.32 5.53 20.32
N ALA A 64 -1.02 5.36 19.17
CA ALA A 64 -0.41 5.34 17.84
C ALA A 64 -0.02 6.75 17.31
N ASN A 65 -0.48 7.83 17.95
CA ASN A 65 -0.27 9.22 17.51
C ASN A 65 0.85 9.96 18.27
N SER A 66 1.78 9.26 18.92
CA SER A 66 3.02 9.89 19.33
C SER A 66 3.85 10.17 18.08
N SER A 67 4.03 11.44 17.71
CA SER A 67 5.00 11.87 16.71
C SER A 67 6.33 11.19 17.01
N SER A 68 6.86 10.39 16.06
CA SER A 68 8.19 9.77 16.18
C SER A 68 9.20 10.85 16.53
N THR A 69 9.92 10.69 17.62
CA THR A 69 10.98 11.61 17.99
C THR A 69 12.14 11.46 17.02
N THR A 70 13.02 12.46 16.93
CA THR A 70 14.23 12.36 16.12
C THR A 70 15.06 11.13 16.51
N ALA A 71 15.16 10.82 17.80
CA ALA A 71 15.86 9.63 18.32
C ALA A 71 15.22 8.32 17.82
N ASP A 72 13.88 8.26 17.70
CA ASP A 72 13.18 7.08 17.17
C ASP A 72 13.47 6.89 15.67
N LEU A 73 13.57 7.98 14.91
CA LEU A 73 13.93 7.94 13.49
C LEU A 73 15.38 7.51 13.30
N ASP A 74 16.32 8.02 14.08
CA ASP A 74 17.74 7.63 14.01
C ASP A 74 17.90 6.13 14.33
N ALA A 75 17.20 5.64 15.34
CA ALA A 75 17.18 4.22 15.69
C ALA A 75 16.58 3.36 14.56
N LEU A 76 15.50 3.81 13.92
CA LEU A 76 14.89 3.13 12.78
C LEU A 76 15.84 3.11 11.57
N GLY A 77 16.49 4.24 11.26
CA GLY A 77 17.49 4.35 10.20
C GLY A 77 18.66 3.39 10.41
N SER A 78 19.19 3.33 11.63
CA SER A 78 20.27 2.39 12.00
C SER A 78 19.86 0.92 11.80
N ARG A 79 18.62 0.55 12.14
CA ARG A 79 18.08 -0.81 11.92
C ARG A 79 17.90 -1.12 10.45
N ILE A 80 17.46 -0.16 9.63
CA ILE A 80 17.35 -0.33 8.17
C ILE A 80 18.74 -0.58 7.58
N VAL A 81 19.75 0.20 7.95
CA VAL A 81 21.13 0.02 7.49
C VAL A 81 21.66 -1.34 7.93
N ALA A 82 21.52 -1.71 9.20
CA ALA A 82 21.98 -3.00 9.71
C ALA A 82 21.34 -4.20 8.99
N ALA A 83 20.08 -4.09 8.55
CA ALA A 83 19.39 -5.14 7.83
C ALA A 83 19.78 -5.18 6.34
N ALA A 84 19.87 -4.03 5.69
CA ALA A 84 19.84 -3.91 4.22
C ALA A 84 21.18 -3.56 3.57
N TYR A 85 22.13 -3.02 4.33
CA TYR A 85 23.43 -2.64 3.80
C TYR A 85 24.30 -3.88 3.52
N LEU A 86 24.81 -3.94 2.29
CA LEU A 86 25.76 -4.97 1.85
C LEU A 86 27.00 -4.26 1.31
N GLU A 87 28.15 -4.58 1.88
CA GLU A 87 29.43 -4.11 1.36
C GLU A 87 29.93 -5.06 0.28
N GLY A 88 30.47 -4.51 -0.81
CA GLY A 88 30.98 -5.30 -1.93
C GLY A 88 31.12 -4.45 -3.20
N ASP A 89 31.41 -5.12 -4.31
CA ASP A 89 31.51 -4.48 -5.62
C ASP A 89 30.28 -4.86 -6.45
N PHE A 90 29.35 -3.92 -6.57
CA PHE A 90 28.06 -4.13 -7.21
C PHE A 90 27.94 -3.33 -8.51
N VAL A 91 27.31 -3.92 -9.52
CA VAL A 91 26.87 -3.20 -10.72
C VAL A 91 25.42 -2.82 -10.52
N LEU A 92 25.14 -1.53 -10.44
CA LEU A 92 23.77 -1.00 -10.28
C LEU A 92 23.00 -1.12 -11.60
N ARG A 93 21.66 -1.00 -11.54
CA ARG A 93 20.79 -1.01 -12.74
C ARG A 93 21.18 0.06 -13.77
N SER A 94 21.75 1.18 -13.34
CA SER A 94 22.28 2.23 -14.20
C SER A 94 23.59 1.87 -14.90
N GLY A 95 24.18 0.70 -14.65
CA GLY A 95 25.49 0.26 -15.12
C GLY A 95 26.66 0.81 -14.28
N ARG A 96 26.42 1.70 -13.32
CA ARG A 96 27.47 2.24 -12.44
C ARG A 96 27.92 1.18 -11.43
N ARG A 97 29.22 1.21 -11.06
CA ARG A 97 29.75 0.40 -9.96
C ARG A 97 29.51 1.12 -8.63
N SER A 98 29.20 0.35 -7.60
CA SER A 98 29.04 0.83 -6.24
C SER A 98 29.75 -0.12 -5.28
N ARG A 99 30.39 0.44 -4.24
CA ARG A 99 31.02 -0.34 -3.17
C ARG A 99 30.01 -0.89 -2.16
N TYR A 100 28.74 -0.50 -2.27
CA TYR A 100 27.67 -1.01 -1.44
C TYR A 100 26.38 -1.18 -2.23
N TYR A 101 25.53 -2.06 -1.73
CA TYR A 101 24.18 -2.27 -2.21
C TYR A 101 23.22 -2.18 -1.03
N LEU A 102 22.10 -1.51 -1.22
CA LEU A 102 21.02 -1.47 -0.23
C LEU A 102 19.94 -2.44 -0.68
N ASP A 103 19.90 -3.61 -0.04
CA ASP A 103 18.90 -4.65 -0.36
C ASP A 103 17.56 -4.29 0.29
N LYS A 104 16.74 -3.60 -0.47
CA LYS A 104 15.43 -3.13 -0.04
C LYS A 104 14.51 -4.24 0.48
N TYR A 105 14.62 -5.44 -0.05
CA TYR A 105 13.77 -6.56 0.38
C TYR A 105 14.05 -7.00 1.81
N ARG A 106 15.24 -6.77 2.34
CA ARG A 106 15.57 -7.10 3.72
C ARG A 106 14.83 -6.25 4.74
N PHE A 107 14.45 -5.02 4.42
CA PHE A 107 13.63 -4.21 5.31
C PHE A 107 12.14 -4.22 4.94
N THR A 108 11.79 -4.41 3.66
CA THR A 108 10.38 -4.45 3.25
C THR A 108 9.70 -5.80 3.53
N THR A 109 10.45 -6.85 3.84
CA THR A 109 9.93 -8.19 4.19
C THR A 109 10.14 -8.56 5.66
N GLU A 110 10.84 -7.72 6.46
CA GLU A 110 10.99 -7.92 7.90
C GLU A 110 9.81 -7.22 8.62
N PRO A 111 8.94 -7.96 9.33
CA PRO A 111 7.67 -7.42 9.83
C PRO A 111 7.82 -6.32 10.87
N GLY A 112 8.88 -6.33 11.68
CA GLY A 112 9.16 -5.29 12.66
C GLY A 112 9.58 -3.98 12.02
N LEU A 113 10.52 -4.03 11.04
CA LEU A 113 10.95 -2.87 10.27
C LEU A 113 9.81 -2.31 9.43
N LEU A 114 9.09 -3.17 8.72
CA LEU A 114 7.97 -2.76 7.88
C LEU A 114 6.87 -2.01 8.67
N ARG A 115 6.55 -2.51 9.87
CA ARG A 115 5.61 -1.87 10.80
C ARG A 115 6.10 -0.50 11.27
N ASP A 116 7.37 -0.41 11.67
CA ASP A 116 7.95 0.81 12.23
C ASP A 116 8.13 1.87 11.12
N ILE A 117 8.47 1.47 9.90
CA ILE A 117 8.49 2.33 8.71
C ILE A 117 7.08 2.89 8.45
N ALA A 118 6.05 2.04 8.42
CA ALA A 118 4.68 2.51 8.20
C ALA A 118 4.21 3.50 9.27
N ARG A 119 4.58 3.28 10.55
CA ARG A 119 4.30 4.21 11.65
C ARG A 119 5.04 5.55 11.48
N ALA A 120 6.29 5.53 11.04
CA ALA A 120 7.07 6.74 10.80
C ALA A 120 6.57 7.54 9.59
N LEU A 121 6.00 6.87 8.57
CA LEU A 121 5.40 7.50 7.40
C LEU A 121 4.02 8.10 7.68
N SER A 122 3.20 7.45 8.51
CA SER A 122 1.79 7.83 8.74
C SER A 122 1.59 9.32 9.06
N PRO A 123 2.39 9.98 9.92
CA PRO A 123 2.21 11.41 10.21
C PRO A 123 2.63 12.33 9.06
N ARG A 124 3.33 11.82 8.03
CA ARG A 124 3.75 12.58 6.84
C ARG A 124 2.72 12.54 5.72
N ILE A 125 1.72 11.66 5.82
CA ILE A 125 0.67 11.52 4.83
C ILE A 125 -0.32 12.70 4.95
N PRO A 126 -0.57 13.47 3.88
CA PRO A 126 -1.56 14.54 3.88
C PRO A 126 -2.93 14.03 4.32
N ARG A 127 -3.65 14.82 5.10
CA ARG A 127 -4.95 14.40 5.68
C ARG A 127 -6.02 14.13 4.64
N GLU A 128 -5.94 14.81 3.49
CA GLU A 128 -6.84 14.67 2.35
C GLU A 128 -6.57 13.43 1.50
N THR A 129 -5.57 12.62 1.85
CA THR A 129 -5.24 11.38 1.13
C THR A 129 -6.38 10.38 1.23
N GLN A 130 -6.77 9.82 0.10
CA GLN A 130 -7.83 8.82 -0.01
C GLN A 130 -7.27 7.42 -0.32
N ARG A 131 -6.08 7.34 -0.93
CA ARG A 131 -5.43 6.06 -1.26
C ARG A 131 -3.92 6.14 -1.13
N VAL A 132 -3.33 5.00 -0.79
CA VAL A 132 -1.88 4.80 -0.82
C VAL A 132 -1.53 3.95 -2.02
N ALA A 133 -0.60 4.38 -2.85
CA ALA A 133 -0.12 3.61 -3.99
C ALA A 133 1.30 3.10 -3.77
N GLY A 134 1.62 1.91 -4.31
CA GLY A 134 2.98 1.35 -4.29
C GLY A 134 3.31 0.59 -5.56
N PRO A 135 4.44 0.92 -6.23
CA PRO A 135 4.91 0.19 -7.40
C PRO A 135 5.41 -1.22 -7.07
N GLU A 136 5.17 -2.14 -7.99
CA GLU A 136 5.75 -3.48 -7.89
C GLU A 136 7.27 -3.44 -8.08
N LEU A 137 8.04 -4.30 -7.41
CA LEU A 137 7.57 -5.25 -6.39
C LEU A 137 7.86 -4.72 -4.97
N GLY A 138 8.92 -3.94 -4.76
CA GLY A 138 9.48 -3.60 -3.45
C GLY A 138 8.59 -2.67 -2.62
N ALA A 139 7.80 -1.80 -3.26
CA ALA A 139 6.90 -0.89 -2.56
C ALA A 139 5.52 -1.51 -2.24
N VAL A 140 5.19 -2.70 -2.76
CA VAL A 140 3.93 -3.39 -2.44
C VAL A 140 3.78 -3.67 -0.94
N PRO A 141 4.78 -4.26 -0.24
CA PRO A 141 4.68 -4.45 1.20
C PRO A 141 4.54 -3.12 1.97
N LEU A 142 5.24 -2.07 1.53
CA LEU A 142 5.19 -0.74 2.14
C LEU A 142 3.80 -0.10 2.00
N ALA A 143 3.21 -0.13 0.79
CA ALA A 143 1.87 0.36 0.55
C ALA A 143 0.83 -0.42 1.38
N THR A 144 0.98 -1.74 1.50
CA THR A 144 0.12 -2.58 2.32
C THR A 144 0.25 -2.23 3.81
N ALA A 145 1.48 -2.10 4.32
CA ALA A 145 1.70 -1.76 5.72
C ALA A 145 1.20 -0.34 6.06
N LEU A 146 1.42 0.63 5.15
CA LEU A 146 0.94 1.99 5.32
C LEU A 146 -0.59 2.06 5.24
N SER A 147 -1.22 1.31 4.34
CA SER A 147 -2.67 1.12 4.25
C SER A 147 -3.26 0.65 5.58
N LEU A 148 -2.66 -0.38 6.20
CA LEU A 148 -3.07 -0.88 7.52
C LEU A 148 -2.84 0.14 8.65
N ALA A 149 -1.78 0.95 8.57
CA ALA A 149 -1.44 1.93 9.60
C ALA A 149 -2.31 3.21 9.52
N THR A 150 -2.85 3.52 8.33
CA THR A 150 -3.64 4.74 8.06
C THR A 150 -5.13 4.47 7.85
N ASP A 151 -5.52 3.21 7.73
CA ASP A 151 -6.88 2.76 7.37
C ASP A 151 -7.32 3.27 5.98
N LEU A 152 -6.35 3.56 5.10
CA LEU A 152 -6.59 3.98 3.71
C LEU A 152 -6.48 2.79 2.77
N PRO A 153 -7.37 2.63 1.76
CA PRO A 153 -7.22 1.59 0.76
C PRO A 153 -5.95 1.77 -0.07
N SER A 154 -5.36 0.67 -0.54
CA SER A 154 -4.15 0.69 -1.36
C SER A 154 -4.42 0.38 -2.83
N VAL A 155 -3.57 0.94 -3.69
CA VAL A 155 -3.49 0.68 -5.14
C VAL A 155 -2.09 0.19 -5.47
N LEU A 156 -1.97 -0.96 -6.12
CA LEU A 156 -0.67 -1.49 -6.55
C LEU A 156 -0.43 -1.11 -8.01
N VAL A 157 0.74 -0.53 -8.28
CA VAL A 157 1.12 -0.07 -9.61
C VAL A 157 2.04 -1.10 -10.26
N ARG A 158 1.64 -1.64 -11.39
CA ARG A 158 2.44 -2.59 -12.15
C ARG A 158 3.45 -1.85 -13.05
N ALA A 159 4.59 -2.45 -13.29
CA ALA A 159 5.59 -1.93 -14.23
C ALA A 159 5.00 -1.86 -15.65
N GLU A 160 4.22 -2.89 -16.04
CA GLU A 160 3.57 -2.98 -17.33
C GLU A 160 2.07 -3.29 -17.18
N ALA A 161 1.28 -2.86 -18.17
CA ALA A 161 -0.13 -3.24 -18.24
C ALA A 161 -0.26 -4.74 -18.50
N LYS A 162 -1.30 -5.38 -17.95
CA LYS A 162 -1.60 -6.78 -18.25
C LYS A 162 -1.96 -6.95 -19.71
N GLY A 163 -1.38 -7.99 -20.34
CA GLY A 163 -1.78 -8.41 -21.70
C GLY A 163 -3.13 -9.14 -21.77
N TYR A 164 -3.83 -9.33 -20.62
CA TYR A 164 -5.09 -10.04 -20.48
C TYR A 164 -5.98 -9.43 -19.40
N GLY A 165 -7.26 -9.82 -19.38
CA GLY A 165 -8.25 -9.33 -18.42
C GLY A 165 -8.61 -7.87 -18.66
N THR A 166 -8.50 -7.02 -17.63
CA THR A 166 -8.84 -5.59 -17.72
C THR A 166 -7.78 -4.74 -18.41
N SER A 167 -6.63 -5.31 -18.81
CA SER A 167 -5.46 -4.61 -19.38
C SER A 167 -5.01 -3.38 -18.57
N ARG A 168 -5.32 -3.35 -17.27
CA ARG A 168 -5.01 -2.22 -16.40
C ARG A 168 -3.61 -2.33 -15.82
N ARG A 169 -2.97 -1.17 -15.64
CA ARG A 169 -1.68 -1.01 -14.95
C ARG A 169 -1.81 -1.00 -13.43
N PHE A 170 -3.03 -1.02 -12.90
CA PHE A 170 -3.32 -0.90 -11.48
C PHE A 170 -4.11 -2.10 -10.97
N GLU A 171 -3.78 -2.55 -9.77
CA GLU A 171 -4.56 -3.50 -8.99
C GLU A 171 -5.16 -2.79 -7.78
N GLY A 172 -6.39 -3.13 -7.45
CA GLY A 172 -7.21 -2.41 -6.49
C GLY A 172 -8.18 -1.43 -7.19
N ILE A 173 -8.80 -0.57 -6.41
CA ILE A 173 -9.76 0.42 -6.89
C ILE A 173 -9.07 1.78 -6.94
N LEU A 174 -9.06 2.41 -8.11
CA LEU A 174 -8.64 3.78 -8.33
C LEU A 174 -9.79 4.51 -9.02
N GLU A 175 -10.29 5.56 -8.40
CA GLU A 175 -11.36 6.38 -8.95
C GLU A 175 -10.80 7.69 -9.48
N LYS A 176 -11.55 8.31 -10.40
CA LYS A 176 -11.19 9.63 -10.91
C LYS A 176 -11.21 10.64 -9.75
N ASP A 177 -10.25 11.55 -9.76
CA ASP A 177 -10.04 12.60 -8.77
C ASP A 177 -9.66 12.09 -7.35
N ASP A 178 -9.35 10.78 -7.19
CA ASP A 178 -8.78 10.27 -5.94
C ASP A 178 -7.47 10.98 -5.59
N ASN A 179 -7.35 11.42 -4.35
CA ASN A 179 -6.13 11.96 -3.78
C ASN A 179 -5.20 10.82 -3.34
N VAL A 180 -4.05 10.68 -3.99
CA VAL A 180 -3.14 9.55 -3.85
C VAL A 180 -1.79 9.99 -3.32
N VAL A 181 -1.24 9.21 -2.37
CA VAL A 181 0.18 9.25 -2.00
C VAL A 181 0.85 8.01 -2.57
N LEU A 182 1.93 8.20 -3.32
CA LEU A 182 2.77 7.11 -3.83
C LEU A 182 3.94 6.88 -2.87
N VAL A 183 4.05 5.66 -2.34
CA VAL A 183 5.20 5.24 -1.52
C VAL A 183 6.18 4.43 -2.37
N GLU A 184 7.48 4.67 -2.19
CA GLU A 184 8.56 3.95 -2.90
C GLU A 184 9.60 3.45 -1.90
N ASP A 185 10.27 2.36 -2.22
CA ASP A 185 11.26 1.75 -1.34
C ASP A 185 12.61 2.52 -1.33
N VAL A 186 13.33 2.52 -2.42
CA VAL A 186 14.63 3.20 -2.57
C VAL A 186 14.64 3.94 -3.90
N LEU A 187 14.87 5.24 -3.81
CA LEU A 187 14.98 6.09 -5.00
C LEU A 187 16.45 6.36 -5.33
N THR A 188 16.80 6.18 -6.60
CA THR A 188 18.08 6.58 -7.18
C THR A 188 17.86 7.82 -8.05
N THR A 189 17.63 7.65 -9.33
CA THR A 189 17.32 8.74 -10.27
C THR A 189 15.85 9.15 -10.27
N GLY A 190 14.97 8.42 -9.57
CA GLY A 190 13.54 8.68 -9.49
C GLY A 190 12.70 8.30 -10.72
N GLY A 191 13.33 7.80 -11.80
CA GLY A 191 12.62 7.57 -13.06
C GLY A 191 11.40 6.65 -12.94
N GLN A 192 11.52 5.51 -12.23
CA GLN A 192 10.41 4.57 -12.04
C GLN A 192 9.27 5.17 -11.20
N ALA A 193 9.60 5.93 -10.16
CA ALA A 193 8.61 6.58 -9.32
C ALA A 193 7.89 7.71 -10.07
N VAL A 194 8.60 8.51 -10.89
CA VAL A 194 7.99 9.50 -11.81
C VAL A 194 7.03 8.82 -12.77
N GLU A 195 7.45 7.72 -13.39
CA GLU A 195 6.62 6.95 -14.33
C GLU A 195 5.36 6.40 -13.66
N SER A 196 5.48 5.89 -12.44
CA SER A 196 4.35 5.37 -11.66
C SER A 196 3.38 6.47 -11.25
N ALA A 197 3.90 7.62 -10.77
CA ALA A 197 3.10 8.78 -10.42
C ALA A 197 2.38 9.37 -11.64
N GLN A 198 3.07 9.43 -12.78
CA GLN A 198 2.48 9.89 -14.05
C GLN A 198 1.35 8.97 -14.51
N ALA A 199 1.55 7.66 -14.44
CA ALA A 199 0.53 6.69 -14.83
C ALA A 199 -0.74 6.80 -13.96
N LEU A 200 -0.60 7.04 -12.65
CA LEU A 200 -1.73 7.31 -11.75
C LEU A 200 -2.43 8.62 -12.11
N ARG A 201 -1.68 9.68 -12.41
CA ARG A 201 -2.22 10.98 -12.86
C ARG A 201 -2.95 10.87 -14.18
N ASP A 202 -2.41 10.13 -15.14
CA ASP A 202 -3.05 9.89 -16.45
C ASP A 202 -4.34 9.05 -16.31
N ALA A 203 -4.44 8.24 -15.27
CA ALA A 203 -5.67 7.53 -14.90
C ALA A 203 -6.70 8.41 -14.17
N GLY A 204 -6.38 9.68 -13.92
CA GLY A 204 -7.27 10.68 -13.33
C GLY A 204 -7.07 10.92 -11.84
N ALA A 205 -6.03 10.37 -11.21
CA ALA A 205 -5.74 10.61 -9.80
C ALA A 205 -4.99 11.93 -9.57
N ASN A 206 -5.18 12.53 -8.39
CA ASN A 206 -4.42 13.67 -7.90
C ASN A 206 -3.25 13.15 -7.04
N ILE A 207 -2.02 13.31 -7.49
CA ILE A 207 -0.85 12.88 -6.72
C ILE A 207 -0.46 13.98 -5.73
N LEU A 208 -0.76 13.76 -4.46
CA LEU A 208 -0.48 14.72 -3.40
C LEU A 208 0.99 14.72 -2.97
N LEU A 209 1.61 13.54 -2.97
CA LEU A 209 2.99 13.33 -2.52
C LEU A 209 3.53 12.02 -3.11
N VAL A 210 4.79 12.03 -3.51
CA VAL A 210 5.62 10.84 -3.68
C VAL A 210 6.58 10.79 -2.50
N ILE A 211 6.57 9.69 -1.75
CA ILE A 211 7.40 9.56 -0.55
C ILE A 211 8.25 8.29 -0.60
N GLY A 212 9.58 8.46 -0.48
CA GLY A 212 10.54 7.37 -0.43
C GLY A 212 10.87 6.92 0.98
N ILE A 213 11.28 5.67 1.15
CA ILE A 213 11.91 5.26 2.40
C ILE A 213 13.35 5.74 2.43
N VAL A 214 14.10 5.51 1.35
CA VAL A 214 15.49 6.00 1.23
C VAL A 214 15.66 6.72 -0.11
N ASP A 215 16.01 8.00 -0.05
CA ASP A 215 16.54 8.73 -1.19
C ASP A 215 18.07 8.57 -1.22
N ARG A 216 18.59 8.02 -2.31
CA ARG A 216 20.03 7.84 -2.50
C ARG A 216 20.75 9.12 -2.92
N GLU A 217 20.00 10.23 -3.06
CA GLU A 217 20.54 11.52 -3.48
C GLU A 217 21.26 11.47 -4.85
N GLU A 218 20.70 10.64 -5.76
CA GLU A 218 21.20 10.41 -7.12
C GLU A 218 20.33 11.09 -8.19
N GLY A 219 19.54 12.11 -7.83
CA GLY A 219 18.72 12.92 -8.73
C GLY A 219 17.23 12.68 -8.68
N ALA A 220 16.71 11.89 -7.72
CA ALA A 220 15.30 11.62 -7.58
C ALA A 220 14.48 12.89 -7.29
N LYS A 221 14.94 13.72 -6.38
CA LYS A 221 14.29 14.99 -6.02
C LYS A 221 14.11 15.89 -7.23
N GLU A 222 15.17 16.13 -7.99
CA GLU A 222 15.14 16.95 -9.19
C GLU A 222 14.25 16.35 -10.29
N ALA A 223 14.20 15.02 -10.40
CA ALA A 223 13.31 14.34 -11.35
C ALA A 223 11.85 14.55 -10.98
N MET A 224 11.50 14.45 -9.70
CA MET A 224 10.14 14.70 -9.20
C MET A 224 9.72 16.16 -9.41
N GLU A 225 10.59 17.11 -9.07
CA GLU A 225 10.34 18.54 -9.25
C GLU A 225 10.11 18.89 -10.73
N ARG A 226 10.95 18.37 -11.65
CA ARG A 226 10.76 18.55 -13.10
C ARG A 226 9.45 17.97 -13.61
N ALA A 227 8.99 16.85 -13.03
CA ALA A 227 7.72 16.21 -13.37
C ALA A 227 6.50 16.87 -12.70
N GLY A 228 6.72 17.87 -11.83
CA GLY A 228 5.67 18.58 -11.11
C GLY A 228 5.02 17.75 -10.00
N PHE A 229 5.81 16.87 -9.36
CA PHE A 229 5.37 16.11 -8.19
C PHE A 229 6.05 16.63 -6.92
N ARG A 230 5.27 16.74 -5.84
CA ARG A 230 5.82 16.95 -4.50
C ARG A 230 6.52 15.68 -4.05
N PHE A 231 7.74 15.83 -3.52
CA PHE A 231 8.57 14.72 -3.08
C PHE A 231 9.04 14.91 -1.63
N ASP A 232 9.11 13.81 -0.89
CA ASP A 232 9.74 13.70 0.43
C ASP A 232 10.39 12.31 0.56
N ALA A 233 11.29 12.14 1.52
CA ALA A 233 11.88 10.87 1.88
C ALA A 233 11.98 10.74 3.40
N LEU A 234 11.80 9.50 3.91
CA LEU A 234 11.96 9.23 5.33
C LEU A 234 13.43 9.37 5.74
N PHE A 235 14.33 8.89 4.88
CA PHE A 235 15.77 8.96 5.03
C PHE A 235 16.44 9.35 3.71
N THR A 236 17.65 9.92 3.81
CA THR A 236 18.56 10.10 2.68
C THR A 236 19.82 9.26 2.89
N SER A 237 20.62 9.02 1.84
CA SER A 237 21.93 8.39 1.99
C SER A 237 22.81 9.13 2.99
N THR A 238 22.79 10.46 2.97
CA THR A 238 23.51 11.31 3.93
C THR A 238 23.03 11.09 5.35
N SER A 239 21.70 11.08 5.61
CA SER A 239 21.15 10.88 6.94
C SER A 239 21.40 9.48 7.52
N LEU A 240 21.59 8.49 6.64
CA LEU A 240 21.93 7.11 7.02
C LEU A 240 23.44 6.85 7.12
N GLY A 241 24.29 7.86 6.85
CA GLY A 241 25.75 7.69 6.84
C GLY A 241 26.27 6.80 5.70
N LEU A 242 25.53 6.68 4.59
CA LEU A 242 25.86 5.86 3.43
C LEU A 242 26.63 6.64 2.34
N VAL A 243 27.19 7.78 2.69
CA VAL A 243 27.94 8.62 1.74
C VAL A 243 29.29 7.99 1.50
N THR A 244 29.68 7.84 0.22
CA THR A 244 31.01 7.36 -0.23
C THR A 244 31.97 8.51 -0.43
#